data_bae66003ae7d9c2e1eb6185479403e01
#
_entry.id   bae66003ae7d9c2e1eb6185479403e01
#
_cell.length_a   1.000
_cell.length_b   1.000
_cell.length_c   1.000
_cell.angle_alpha   90.00
_cell.angle_beta   90.00
_cell.angle_gamma   90.00
#
_symmetry.space_group_name_H-M   'P 1'
#
loop_
_entity.id
_entity.type
_entity.pdbx_description
1 polymer ?
#
loop_
_entity_poly.entity_id
_entity_poly.type
_entity_poly.pdbx_seq_one_letter_code
_entity_poly.pdbx_strand_id
1 'polypeptide(L)'
;MNQLELIAENIKNKNLDKALELCKLNENSNDKSIIYNFLGVIHFMKKNLAEAEKFFLKVIEIDDKFQDPIRNLCVIYTISKKFKELLNYSIKLYYLDNKNPLNIFQIGSANELNKNYDEAIKYYEIYINTDGSDKKRGFNNIGNIFLRKGKPKTSVKYFSKALELDSNNKILINNILLCYLSLRDESKAEEYFKKAETIDSNYTEFLHNKAEFLILKNQLQEAEKILENNKGITKFLITLIRLYFNSGQSDKGNELLNQSREILKNNSDFYNYLGLRYLYEGNFDEGWKYYEFRKSKLSNYFKDISEWDGTNIKDKSIVVYNEQGLGDSIQFSKYLLPLSKVSNKITFVVQENIKNLFKELKNINIKTYNECKNQIFDYKISLGSLIKFFYKEKINSEESLIELNYKNKIELENKIDFSKKNIGLVWSGSFLGPNEPYRSIPLNCFRKILSLNANFYALQNEVWERDLEYFKSLNLIDCGNYKLDELSSLISKLDLVITCDTSLLHLASSLNIETWGILCLYP
;
A
#
# COMPACT_ATOMS: atom_id res chain seq x y z
N MET A 1 -39.25 -35.00 11.18
CA MET A 1 -38.10 -34.12 10.99
C MET A 1 -37.75 -33.53 12.34
N ASN A 2 -36.51 -33.68 12.81
CA ASN A 2 -36.06 -33.11 14.07
C ASN A 2 -36.09 -31.58 13.95
N GLN A 3 -36.28 -30.86 15.06
CA GLN A 3 -36.34 -29.39 15.06
C GLN A 3 -35.05 -28.74 14.50
N LEU A 4 -33.89 -29.33 14.75
CA LEU A 4 -32.60 -28.87 14.19
C LEU A 4 -32.55 -29.05 12.67
N GLU A 5 -33.07 -30.15 12.14
CA GLU A 5 -33.19 -30.38 10.69
C GLU A 5 -34.10 -29.36 10.04
N LEU A 6 -35.23 -29.01 10.70
CA LEU A 6 -36.16 -27.99 10.22
C LEU A 6 -35.51 -26.60 10.18
N ILE A 7 -34.70 -26.24 11.19
CA ILE A 7 -33.95 -24.98 11.20
C ILE A 7 -32.94 -24.98 10.04
N ALA A 8 -32.16 -26.05 9.89
CA ALA A 8 -31.15 -26.16 8.84
C ALA A 8 -31.76 -26.05 7.44
N GLU A 9 -32.92 -26.69 7.21
CA GLU A 9 -33.67 -26.62 5.95
C GLU A 9 -34.15 -25.20 5.65
N ASN A 10 -34.70 -24.48 6.66
CA ASN A 10 -35.12 -23.09 6.48
C ASN A 10 -33.93 -22.16 6.18
N ILE A 11 -32.75 -22.38 6.80
CA ILE A 11 -31.52 -21.64 6.47
C ILE A 11 -31.12 -21.92 5.02
N LYS A 12 -31.10 -23.19 4.60
CA LYS A 12 -30.76 -23.60 3.23
C LYS A 12 -31.69 -22.96 2.19
N ASN A 13 -32.98 -22.90 2.51
CA ASN A 13 -34.02 -22.32 1.64
C ASN A 13 -34.09 -20.77 1.78
N LYS A 14 -33.19 -20.14 2.52
CA LYS A 14 -33.14 -18.68 2.79
C LYS A 14 -34.38 -18.12 3.49
N ASN A 15 -35.17 -18.95 4.14
CA ASN A 15 -36.31 -18.55 4.99
C ASN A 15 -35.80 -18.08 6.35
N LEU A 16 -34.97 -17.03 6.37
CA LEU A 16 -34.15 -16.64 7.52
C LEU A 16 -34.97 -16.17 8.74
N ASP A 17 -36.16 -15.55 8.52
CA ASP A 17 -37.01 -15.10 9.62
C ASP A 17 -37.65 -16.27 10.36
N LYS A 18 -38.13 -17.26 9.61
CA LYS A 18 -38.67 -18.49 10.19
C LYS A 18 -37.58 -19.31 10.91
N ALA A 19 -36.38 -19.39 10.32
CA ALA A 19 -35.25 -20.04 10.98
C ALA A 19 -34.87 -19.35 12.29
N LEU A 20 -34.90 -18.01 12.32
CA LEU A 20 -34.62 -17.22 13.51
C LEU A 20 -35.66 -17.46 14.63
N GLU A 21 -36.94 -17.50 14.28
CA GLU A 21 -38.03 -17.82 15.21
C GLU A 21 -37.86 -19.21 15.82
N LEU A 22 -37.59 -20.21 14.99
CA LEU A 22 -37.33 -21.59 15.43
C LEU A 22 -36.10 -21.69 16.35
N CYS A 23 -35.04 -20.97 16.06
CA CYS A 23 -33.88 -20.90 16.95
C CYS A 23 -34.22 -20.33 18.31
N LYS A 24 -35.00 -19.22 18.37
CA LYS A 24 -35.43 -18.60 19.64
C LYS A 24 -36.29 -19.54 20.47
N LEU A 25 -37.21 -20.28 19.86
CA LEU A 25 -38.05 -21.27 20.56
C LEU A 25 -37.21 -22.42 21.16
N ASN A 26 -36.05 -22.70 20.60
CA ASN A 26 -35.16 -23.78 21.01
C ASN A 26 -33.92 -23.31 21.80
N GLU A 27 -33.81 -22.06 22.16
CA GLU A 27 -32.60 -21.47 22.79
C GLU A 27 -32.25 -22.13 24.14
N ASN A 28 -33.22 -22.70 24.82
CA ASN A 28 -33.05 -23.41 26.08
C ASN A 28 -32.90 -24.92 25.96
N SER A 29 -32.71 -25.44 24.74
CA SER A 29 -32.47 -26.86 24.49
C SER A 29 -31.07 -27.30 24.94
N ASN A 30 -30.87 -28.62 25.04
CA ASN A 30 -29.54 -29.18 25.32
C ASN A 30 -28.53 -28.93 24.18
N ASP A 31 -29.01 -28.54 22.99
CA ASP A 31 -28.22 -28.34 21.79
C ASP A 31 -27.80 -26.87 21.59
N LYS A 32 -27.51 -26.15 22.68
CA LYS A 32 -27.20 -24.71 22.66
C LYS A 32 -26.09 -24.33 21.67
N SER A 33 -25.05 -25.12 21.57
CA SER A 33 -23.95 -24.84 20.63
C SER A 33 -24.42 -24.87 19.18
N ILE A 34 -25.27 -25.82 18.81
CA ILE A 34 -25.84 -25.93 17.47
C ILE A 34 -26.78 -24.77 17.18
N ILE A 35 -27.65 -24.42 18.15
CA ILE A 35 -28.58 -23.30 18.01
C ILE A 35 -27.84 -21.98 17.86
N TYR A 36 -26.81 -21.73 18.69
CA TYR A 36 -26.01 -20.52 18.54
C TYR A 36 -25.24 -20.49 17.23
N ASN A 37 -24.76 -21.64 16.72
CA ASN A 37 -24.17 -21.70 15.39
C ASN A 37 -25.17 -21.32 14.30
N PHE A 38 -26.40 -21.82 14.36
CA PHE A 38 -27.47 -21.44 13.41
C PHE A 38 -27.79 -19.95 13.52
N LEU A 39 -27.92 -19.38 14.71
CA LEU A 39 -28.11 -17.95 14.91
C LEU A 39 -26.95 -17.13 14.30
N GLY A 40 -25.72 -17.55 14.52
CA GLY A 40 -24.56 -16.95 13.89
C GLY A 40 -24.63 -16.95 12.36
N VAL A 41 -24.98 -18.09 11.77
CA VAL A 41 -25.16 -18.23 10.30
C VAL A 41 -26.30 -17.35 9.78
N ILE A 42 -27.46 -17.33 10.47
CA ILE A 42 -28.59 -16.49 10.08
C ILE A 42 -28.22 -15.01 10.09
N HIS A 43 -27.57 -14.53 11.17
CA HIS A 43 -27.10 -13.14 11.26
C HIS A 43 -26.04 -12.81 10.19
N PHE A 44 -25.13 -13.73 9.92
CA PHE A 44 -24.16 -13.59 8.84
C PHE A 44 -24.84 -13.43 7.47
N MET A 45 -25.81 -14.28 7.15
CA MET A 45 -26.58 -14.19 5.89
C MET A 45 -27.40 -12.90 5.80
N LYS A 46 -27.87 -12.35 6.93
CA LYS A 46 -28.54 -11.04 7.03
C LYS A 46 -27.54 -9.87 7.02
N LYS A 47 -26.23 -10.11 6.83
CA LYS A 47 -25.15 -9.12 6.83
C LYS A 47 -24.96 -8.40 8.18
N ASN A 48 -25.50 -8.93 9.26
CA ASN A 48 -25.29 -8.43 10.60
C ASN A 48 -24.07 -9.09 11.23
N LEU A 49 -22.86 -8.63 10.83
CA LEU A 49 -21.59 -9.27 11.19
C LEU A 49 -21.32 -9.23 12.69
N ALA A 50 -21.75 -8.17 13.39
CA ALA A 50 -21.50 -8.02 14.83
C ALA A 50 -22.27 -9.06 15.67
N GLU A 51 -23.57 -9.28 15.38
CA GLU A 51 -24.34 -10.32 16.07
C GLU A 51 -23.89 -11.73 15.65
N ALA A 52 -23.51 -11.92 14.37
CA ALA A 52 -22.94 -13.19 13.92
C ALA A 52 -21.66 -13.54 14.70
N GLU A 53 -20.72 -12.58 14.84
CA GLU A 53 -19.49 -12.72 15.63
C GLU A 53 -19.81 -13.14 17.07
N LYS A 54 -20.75 -12.44 17.73
CA LYS A 54 -21.16 -12.71 19.10
C LYS A 54 -21.70 -14.13 19.28
N PHE A 55 -22.55 -14.61 18.37
CA PHE A 55 -23.09 -15.96 18.47
C PHE A 55 -22.04 -17.04 18.19
N PHE A 56 -21.15 -16.87 17.22
CA PHE A 56 -20.07 -17.81 16.99
C PHE A 56 -19.09 -17.87 18.17
N LEU A 57 -18.81 -16.75 18.84
CA LEU A 57 -18.00 -16.74 20.06
C LEU A 57 -18.66 -17.53 21.19
N LYS A 58 -19.97 -17.40 21.40
CA LYS A 58 -20.73 -18.21 22.37
C LYS A 58 -20.64 -19.71 22.08
N VAL A 59 -20.62 -20.10 20.80
CA VAL A 59 -20.42 -21.53 20.46
C VAL A 59 -19.05 -22.00 20.91
N ILE A 60 -18.01 -21.20 20.66
CA ILE A 60 -16.63 -21.56 21.01
C ILE A 60 -16.40 -21.59 22.53
N GLU A 61 -17.17 -20.82 23.31
CA GLU A 61 -17.17 -20.90 24.77
C GLU A 61 -17.76 -22.22 25.28
N ILE A 62 -18.73 -22.80 24.55
CA ILE A 62 -19.38 -24.08 24.90
C ILE A 62 -18.59 -25.27 24.38
N ASP A 63 -18.15 -25.21 23.13
CA ASP A 63 -17.40 -26.23 22.43
C ASP A 63 -16.26 -25.59 21.61
N ASP A 64 -15.09 -25.58 22.17
CA ASP A 64 -13.92 -24.95 21.58
C ASP A 64 -13.28 -25.75 20.42
N LYS A 65 -13.75 -26.98 20.17
CA LYS A 65 -13.33 -27.86 19.07
C LYS A 65 -14.27 -27.80 17.88
N PHE A 66 -15.42 -27.14 17.99
CA PHE A 66 -16.36 -27.02 16.90
C PHE A 66 -15.79 -26.08 15.80
N GLN A 67 -15.37 -26.68 14.69
CA GLN A 67 -14.59 -25.96 13.66
C GLN A 67 -15.41 -24.96 12.84
N ASP A 68 -16.70 -25.24 12.54
CA ASP A 68 -17.50 -24.39 11.64
C ASP A 68 -17.69 -22.95 12.14
N PRO A 69 -18.03 -22.70 13.43
CA PRO A 69 -18.06 -21.34 13.96
C PRO A 69 -16.70 -20.63 13.84
N ILE A 70 -15.59 -21.36 14.06
CA ILE A 70 -14.24 -20.80 13.93
C ILE A 70 -13.96 -20.38 12.48
N ARG A 71 -14.35 -21.21 11.48
CA ARG A 71 -14.26 -20.87 10.06
C ARG A 71 -15.08 -19.63 9.72
N ASN A 72 -16.32 -19.55 10.23
CA ASN A 72 -17.19 -18.41 10.02
C ASN A 72 -16.61 -17.12 10.64
N LEU A 73 -16.00 -17.20 11.84
CA LEU A 73 -15.26 -16.08 12.43
C LEU A 73 -14.10 -15.63 11.55
N CYS A 74 -13.33 -16.55 10.99
CA CYS A 74 -12.26 -16.20 10.06
C CYS A 74 -12.78 -15.42 8.84
N VAL A 75 -13.95 -15.80 8.31
CA VAL A 75 -14.60 -15.05 7.22
C VAL A 75 -15.02 -13.65 7.69
N ILE A 76 -15.67 -13.54 8.85
CA ILE A 76 -16.07 -12.25 9.43
C ILE A 76 -14.85 -11.35 9.64
N TYR A 77 -13.77 -11.87 10.22
CA TYR A 77 -12.54 -11.08 10.48
C TYR A 77 -11.82 -10.67 9.20
N THR A 78 -11.91 -11.47 8.16
CA THR A 78 -11.41 -11.09 6.82
C THR A 78 -12.20 -9.90 6.26
N ILE A 79 -13.54 -9.97 6.29
CA ILE A 79 -14.44 -8.91 5.80
C ILE A 79 -14.26 -7.63 6.64
N SER A 80 -14.16 -7.77 7.96
CA SER A 80 -14.01 -6.65 8.91
C SER A 80 -12.56 -6.14 9.02
N LYS A 81 -11.62 -6.73 8.28
CA LYS A 81 -10.18 -6.41 8.31
C LYS A 81 -9.53 -6.51 9.70
N LYS A 82 -10.07 -7.35 10.57
CA LYS A 82 -9.52 -7.68 11.88
C LYS A 82 -8.46 -8.79 11.71
N PHE A 83 -7.31 -8.45 11.13
CA PHE A 83 -6.34 -9.46 10.68
C PHE A 83 -5.61 -10.18 11.84
N LYS A 84 -5.45 -9.55 13.00
CA LYS A 84 -4.87 -10.19 14.17
C LYS A 84 -5.77 -11.30 14.72
N GLU A 85 -7.05 -11.00 14.86
CA GLU A 85 -8.09 -11.95 15.27
C GLU A 85 -8.19 -13.10 14.25
N LEU A 86 -8.18 -12.77 12.95
CA LEU A 86 -8.14 -13.75 11.88
C LEU A 86 -6.98 -14.72 12.06
N LEU A 87 -5.77 -14.22 12.33
CA LEU A 87 -4.59 -15.08 12.51
C LEU A 87 -4.76 -16.00 13.73
N ASN A 88 -5.23 -15.47 14.86
CA ASN A 88 -5.44 -16.25 16.08
C ASN A 88 -6.40 -17.44 15.85
N TYR A 89 -7.54 -17.18 15.21
CA TYR A 89 -8.51 -18.25 14.94
C TYR A 89 -8.06 -19.19 13.81
N SER A 90 -7.29 -18.73 12.85
CA SER A 90 -6.68 -19.58 11.83
C SER A 90 -5.63 -20.53 12.43
N ILE A 91 -4.85 -20.06 13.41
CA ILE A 91 -3.94 -20.89 14.20
C ILE A 91 -4.74 -21.96 14.97
N LYS A 92 -5.85 -21.58 15.61
CA LYS A 92 -6.71 -22.54 16.32
C LYS A 92 -7.26 -23.63 15.38
N LEU A 93 -7.74 -23.26 14.19
CA LEU A 93 -8.20 -24.23 13.18
C LEU A 93 -7.09 -25.20 12.75
N TYR A 94 -5.89 -24.68 12.52
CA TYR A 94 -4.75 -25.50 12.14
C TYR A 94 -4.39 -26.53 13.21
N TYR A 95 -4.41 -26.15 14.49
CA TYR A 95 -4.14 -27.09 15.60
C TYR A 95 -5.26 -28.12 15.81
N LEU A 96 -6.51 -27.79 15.46
CA LEU A 96 -7.62 -28.73 15.53
C LEU A 96 -7.53 -29.81 14.43
N ASP A 97 -7.06 -29.45 13.25
CA ASP A 97 -6.83 -30.38 12.14
C ASP A 97 -5.78 -29.81 11.18
N ASN A 98 -4.53 -30.19 11.40
CA ASN A 98 -3.38 -29.73 10.61
C ASN A 98 -3.16 -30.51 9.30
N LYS A 99 -3.98 -31.54 9.02
CA LYS A 99 -3.98 -32.27 7.73
C LYS A 99 -5.04 -31.75 6.77
N ASN A 100 -5.99 -30.97 7.26
CA ASN A 100 -7.05 -30.42 6.42
C ASN A 100 -6.47 -29.29 5.53
N PRO A 101 -6.51 -29.44 4.20
CA PRO A 101 -5.95 -28.44 3.30
C PRO A 101 -6.62 -27.07 3.43
N LEU A 102 -7.91 -26.99 3.79
CA LEU A 102 -8.58 -25.71 4.01
C LEU A 102 -8.02 -24.96 5.22
N ASN A 103 -7.71 -25.67 6.31
CA ASN A 103 -7.14 -25.05 7.51
C ASN A 103 -5.70 -24.58 7.26
N ILE A 104 -4.91 -25.38 6.52
CA ILE A 104 -3.54 -25.01 6.11
C ILE A 104 -3.57 -23.78 5.21
N PHE A 105 -4.48 -23.74 4.23
CA PHE A 105 -4.63 -22.57 3.36
C PHE A 105 -5.06 -21.34 4.15
N GLN A 106 -6.00 -21.50 5.10
CA GLN A 106 -6.52 -20.43 5.93
C GLN A 106 -5.42 -19.74 6.75
N ILE A 107 -4.54 -20.52 7.40
CA ILE A 107 -3.44 -19.94 8.17
C ILE A 107 -2.39 -19.27 7.26
N GLY A 108 -2.13 -19.81 6.06
CA GLY A 108 -1.30 -19.16 5.05
C GLY A 108 -1.87 -17.81 4.64
N SER A 109 -3.16 -17.75 4.33
CA SER A 109 -3.87 -16.51 3.96
C SER A 109 -3.91 -15.49 5.10
N ALA A 110 -4.12 -15.94 6.34
CA ALA A 110 -4.11 -15.07 7.51
C ALA A 110 -2.73 -14.43 7.75
N ASN A 111 -1.65 -15.19 7.56
CA ASN A 111 -0.29 -14.67 7.63
C ASN A 111 -0.01 -13.66 6.49
N GLU A 112 -0.46 -13.95 5.26
CA GLU A 112 -0.32 -13.02 4.13
C GLU A 112 -1.01 -11.67 4.39
N LEU A 113 -2.25 -11.69 4.91
CA LEU A 113 -3.00 -10.48 5.27
C LEU A 113 -2.36 -9.69 6.42
N ASN A 114 -1.67 -10.37 7.32
CA ASN A 114 -0.86 -9.76 8.39
C ASN A 114 0.54 -9.32 7.91
N LYS A 115 0.87 -9.52 6.63
CA LYS A 115 2.18 -9.24 6.03
C LYS A 115 3.33 -10.10 6.58
N ASN A 116 3.02 -11.21 7.23
CA ASN A 116 3.98 -12.22 7.68
C ASN A 116 4.33 -13.13 6.50
N TYR A 117 4.97 -12.57 5.47
CA TYR A 117 5.13 -13.22 4.17
C TYR A 117 5.90 -14.55 4.21
N ASP A 118 6.93 -14.65 5.04
CA ASP A 118 7.73 -15.88 5.12
C ASP A 118 6.95 -17.04 5.75
N GLU A 119 6.18 -16.78 6.80
CA GLU A 119 5.26 -17.76 7.35
C GLU A 119 4.12 -18.11 6.38
N ALA A 120 3.59 -17.14 5.65
CA ALA A 120 2.57 -17.39 4.62
C ALA A 120 3.09 -18.34 3.54
N ILE A 121 4.30 -18.11 3.02
CA ILE A 121 4.96 -19.00 2.03
C ILE A 121 5.09 -20.40 2.60
N LYS A 122 5.61 -20.55 3.82
CA LYS A 122 5.76 -21.84 4.49
C LYS A 122 4.44 -22.63 4.55
N TYR A 123 3.35 -22.00 4.97
CA TYR A 123 2.04 -22.67 5.00
C TYR A 123 1.49 -22.98 3.61
N TYR A 124 1.70 -22.10 2.64
CA TYR A 124 1.32 -22.41 1.25
C TYR A 124 2.17 -23.54 0.64
N GLU A 125 3.45 -23.69 1.02
CA GLU A 125 4.29 -24.83 0.63
C GLU A 125 3.80 -26.13 1.26
N ILE A 126 3.37 -26.12 2.52
CA ILE A 126 2.70 -27.26 3.15
C ILE A 126 1.41 -27.58 2.39
N TYR A 127 0.60 -26.55 2.08
CA TYR A 127 -0.67 -26.70 1.35
C TYR A 127 -0.49 -27.39 0.01
N ILE A 128 0.43 -26.94 -0.85
CA ILE A 128 0.64 -27.54 -2.18
C ILE A 128 1.14 -29.00 -2.13
N ASN A 129 1.70 -29.42 -1.01
CA ASN A 129 2.16 -30.79 -0.78
C ASN A 129 1.12 -31.66 -0.02
N THR A 130 -0.03 -31.09 0.37
CA THR A 130 -1.10 -31.80 1.05
C THR A 130 -2.06 -32.42 0.04
N ASP A 131 -2.47 -33.65 0.27
CA ASP A 131 -3.46 -34.33 -0.58
C ASP A 131 -4.80 -33.58 -0.55
N GLY A 132 -5.47 -33.53 -1.70
CA GLY A 132 -6.74 -32.81 -1.85
C GLY A 132 -6.61 -31.28 -1.93
N SER A 133 -5.40 -30.72 -1.94
CA SER A 133 -5.17 -29.29 -2.10
C SER A 133 -5.33 -28.82 -3.54
N ASP A 134 -5.78 -27.59 -3.73
CA ASP A 134 -5.67 -26.88 -5.01
C ASP A 134 -4.25 -26.28 -5.17
N LYS A 135 -3.35 -27.09 -5.72
CA LYS A 135 -1.94 -26.70 -5.91
C LYS A 135 -1.78 -25.40 -6.73
N LYS A 136 -2.63 -25.21 -7.74
CA LYS A 136 -2.64 -23.98 -8.57
C LYS A 136 -2.84 -22.74 -7.69
N ARG A 137 -3.80 -22.80 -6.78
CA ARG A 137 -4.11 -21.71 -5.86
C ARG A 137 -2.93 -21.41 -4.92
N GLY A 138 -2.28 -22.46 -4.40
CA GLY A 138 -1.08 -22.32 -3.57
C GLY A 138 0.07 -21.65 -4.31
N PHE A 139 0.41 -22.14 -5.51
CA PHE A 139 1.45 -21.55 -6.35
C PHE A 139 1.16 -20.10 -6.72
N ASN A 140 -0.09 -19.77 -7.08
CA ASN A 140 -0.50 -18.39 -7.38
C ASN A 140 -0.27 -17.46 -6.17
N ASN A 141 -0.63 -17.88 -4.97
CA ASN A 141 -0.46 -17.04 -3.78
C ASN A 141 1.01 -16.85 -3.42
N ILE A 142 1.84 -17.89 -3.52
CA ILE A 142 3.29 -17.76 -3.35
C ILE A 142 3.87 -16.78 -4.39
N GLY A 143 3.46 -16.91 -5.66
CA GLY A 143 3.86 -15.98 -6.73
C GLY A 143 3.51 -14.54 -6.40
N ASN A 144 2.28 -14.28 -5.93
CA ASN A 144 1.83 -12.95 -5.51
C ASN A 144 2.67 -12.39 -4.35
N ILE A 145 3.02 -13.22 -3.37
CA ILE A 145 3.89 -12.79 -2.26
C ILE A 145 5.27 -12.40 -2.78
N PHE A 146 5.89 -13.20 -3.65
CA PHE A 146 7.19 -12.85 -4.21
C PHE A 146 7.12 -11.58 -5.07
N LEU A 147 6.04 -11.35 -5.80
CA LEU A 147 5.84 -10.11 -6.53
C LEU A 147 5.77 -8.90 -5.57
N ARG A 148 5.02 -9.04 -4.47
CA ARG A 148 4.98 -8.00 -3.41
C ARG A 148 6.33 -7.79 -2.70
N LYS A 149 7.17 -8.82 -2.65
CA LYS A 149 8.55 -8.74 -2.13
C LYS A 149 9.55 -8.21 -3.17
N GLY A 150 9.10 -7.71 -4.32
CA GLY A 150 9.97 -7.19 -5.37
C GLY A 150 10.82 -8.25 -6.09
N LYS A 151 10.38 -9.50 -6.10
CA LYS A 151 11.10 -10.64 -6.72
C LYS A 151 10.34 -11.19 -7.92
N PRO A 152 10.17 -10.41 -9.01
CA PRO A 152 9.36 -10.81 -10.16
C PRO A 152 9.90 -12.05 -10.89
N LYS A 153 11.21 -12.26 -10.98
CA LYS A 153 11.77 -13.51 -11.57
C LYS A 153 11.34 -14.75 -10.78
N THR A 154 11.36 -14.65 -9.45
CA THR A 154 10.90 -15.74 -8.59
C THR A 154 9.38 -15.93 -8.71
N SER A 155 8.61 -14.83 -8.78
CA SER A 155 7.17 -14.87 -9.03
C SER A 155 6.82 -15.61 -10.31
N VAL A 156 7.51 -15.31 -11.42
CA VAL A 156 7.32 -16.01 -12.71
C VAL A 156 7.44 -17.52 -12.53
N LYS A 157 8.44 -18.01 -11.77
CA LYS A 157 8.61 -19.46 -11.54
C LYS A 157 7.38 -20.10 -10.90
N TYR A 158 6.78 -19.43 -9.91
CA TYR A 158 5.61 -19.95 -9.22
C TYR A 158 4.32 -19.80 -10.04
N PHE A 159 4.14 -18.65 -10.72
CA PHE A 159 3.01 -18.49 -11.61
C PHE A 159 3.06 -19.45 -12.81
N SER A 160 4.26 -19.77 -13.33
CA SER A 160 4.43 -20.77 -14.39
C SER A 160 4.02 -22.17 -13.92
N LYS A 161 4.41 -22.59 -12.71
CA LYS A 161 3.93 -23.85 -12.12
C LYS A 161 2.40 -23.88 -11.96
N ALA A 162 1.78 -22.76 -11.60
CA ALA A 162 0.32 -22.66 -11.55
C ALA A 162 -0.29 -22.73 -12.95
N LEU A 163 0.35 -22.12 -13.96
CA LEU A 163 -0.10 -22.09 -15.36
C LEU A 163 0.04 -23.45 -16.04
N GLU A 164 1.03 -24.28 -15.66
CA GLU A 164 1.14 -25.69 -16.10
C GLU A 164 -0.10 -26.51 -15.70
N LEU A 165 -0.72 -26.18 -14.56
CA LEU A 165 -1.94 -26.83 -14.10
C LEU A 165 -3.23 -26.28 -14.74
N ASP A 166 -3.17 -25.08 -15.32
CA ASP A 166 -4.31 -24.41 -15.95
C ASP A 166 -3.81 -23.42 -17.02
N SER A 167 -3.46 -23.96 -18.19
CA SER A 167 -2.73 -23.26 -19.25
C SER A 167 -3.45 -22.06 -19.86
N ASN A 168 -4.78 -22.00 -19.74
CA ASN A 168 -5.61 -20.92 -20.27
C ASN A 168 -6.10 -19.94 -19.20
N ASN A 169 -5.50 -19.99 -18.02
CA ASN A 169 -5.88 -19.11 -16.92
C ASN A 169 -5.43 -17.67 -17.18
N LYS A 170 -6.36 -16.82 -17.55
CA LYS A 170 -6.09 -15.41 -17.87
C LYS A 170 -5.51 -14.61 -16.70
N ILE A 171 -5.86 -14.96 -15.45
CA ILE A 171 -5.31 -14.28 -14.26
C ILE A 171 -3.82 -14.60 -14.12
N LEU A 172 -3.43 -15.86 -14.27
CA LEU A 172 -2.02 -16.27 -14.18
C LEU A 172 -1.18 -15.66 -15.30
N ILE A 173 -1.71 -15.63 -16.52
CA ILE A 173 -1.05 -15.00 -17.66
C ILE A 173 -0.85 -13.51 -17.41
N ASN A 174 -1.88 -12.82 -16.87
CA ASN A 174 -1.76 -11.42 -16.51
C ASN A 174 -0.74 -11.20 -15.39
N ASN A 175 -0.68 -12.07 -14.39
CA ASN A 175 0.30 -11.97 -13.31
C ASN A 175 1.75 -12.15 -13.83
N ILE A 176 1.97 -13.08 -14.75
CA ILE A 176 3.27 -13.26 -15.40
C ILE A 176 3.62 -12.03 -16.25
N LEU A 177 2.65 -11.51 -17.01
CA LEU A 177 2.83 -10.28 -17.79
C LEU A 177 3.27 -9.11 -16.90
N LEU A 178 2.60 -8.89 -15.75
CA LEU A 178 2.98 -7.85 -14.79
C LEU A 178 4.41 -8.05 -14.26
N CYS A 179 4.85 -9.29 -14.08
CA CYS A 179 6.24 -9.57 -13.71
C CYS A 179 7.22 -9.12 -14.80
N TYR A 180 6.95 -9.42 -16.08
CA TYR A 180 7.82 -9.02 -17.17
C TYR A 180 7.81 -7.51 -17.42
N LEU A 181 6.66 -6.85 -17.26
CA LEU A 181 6.58 -5.38 -17.26
C LEU A 181 7.46 -4.77 -16.15
N SER A 182 7.40 -5.34 -14.94
CA SER A 182 8.23 -4.90 -13.82
C SER A 182 9.72 -5.14 -14.05
N LEU A 183 10.08 -6.20 -14.75
CA LEU A 183 11.46 -6.50 -15.17
C LEU A 183 11.93 -5.63 -16.34
N ARG A 184 11.03 -4.91 -16.99
CA ARG A 184 11.25 -4.22 -18.27
C ARG A 184 11.76 -5.17 -19.38
N ASP A 185 11.32 -6.41 -19.33
CA ASP A 185 11.56 -7.39 -20.39
C ASP A 185 10.45 -7.24 -21.45
N GLU A 186 10.67 -6.30 -22.36
CA GLU A 186 9.69 -5.96 -23.40
C GLU A 186 9.37 -7.16 -24.29
N SER A 187 10.38 -7.97 -24.64
CA SER A 187 10.22 -9.13 -25.50
C SER A 187 9.27 -10.17 -24.87
N LYS A 188 9.48 -10.47 -23.59
CA LYS A 188 8.62 -11.40 -22.84
C LYS A 188 7.24 -10.80 -22.58
N ALA A 189 7.15 -9.50 -22.29
CA ALA A 189 5.87 -8.84 -22.14
C ALA A 189 5.04 -8.95 -23.43
N GLU A 190 5.63 -8.68 -24.60
CA GLU A 190 4.96 -8.82 -25.91
C GLU A 190 4.52 -10.26 -26.20
N GLU A 191 5.34 -11.27 -25.86
CA GLU A 191 4.96 -12.69 -25.95
C GLU A 191 3.70 -12.97 -25.15
N TYR A 192 3.65 -12.50 -23.90
CA TYR A 192 2.50 -12.72 -23.02
C TYR A 192 1.28 -11.87 -23.38
N PHE A 193 1.45 -10.69 -23.98
CA PHE A 193 0.33 -9.95 -24.56
C PHE A 193 -0.33 -10.74 -25.70
N LYS A 194 0.47 -11.30 -26.62
CA LYS A 194 -0.05 -12.15 -27.71
C LYS A 194 -0.79 -13.38 -27.16
N LYS A 195 -0.22 -14.05 -26.16
CA LYS A 195 -0.87 -15.18 -25.49
C LYS A 195 -2.17 -14.79 -24.85
N ALA A 196 -2.23 -13.63 -24.18
CA ALA A 196 -3.44 -13.11 -23.56
C ALA A 196 -4.54 -12.84 -24.59
N GLU A 197 -4.19 -12.24 -25.74
CA GLU A 197 -5.13 -11.94 -26.83
C GLU A 197 -5.76 -13.21 -27.42
N THR A 198 -5.02 -14.32 -27.52
CA THR A 198 -5.58 -15.59 -28.02
C THR A 198 -6.58 -16.23 -27.08
N ILE A 199 -6.52 -15.91 -25.78
CA ILE A 199 -7.42 -16.49 -24.77
C ILE A 199 -8.66 -15.63 -24.55
N ASP A 200 -8.46 -14.32 -24.40
CA ASP A 200 -9.54 -13.36 -24.18
C ASP A 200 -9.08 -11.96 -24.58
N SER A 201 -9.27 -11.60 -25.84
CA SER A 201 -8.88 -10.30 -26.39
C SER A 201 -9.56 -9.09 -25.69
N ASN A 202 -10.69 -9.34 -25.01
CA ASN A 202 -11.48 -8.32 -24.33
C ASN A 202 -11.26 -8.31 -22.80
N TYR A 203 -10.31 -9.10 -22.29
CA TYR A 203 -10.04 -9.10 -20.85
C TYR A 203 -9.53 -7.74 -20.40
N THR A 204 -10.31 -7.10 -19.59
CA THR A 204 -10.17 -5.69 -19.19
C THR A 204 -8.77 -5.38 -18.63
N GLU A 205 -8.20 -6.28 -17.81
CA GLU A 205 -6.88 -6.10 -17.20
C GLU A 205 -5.77 -6.12 -18.25
N PHE A 206 -5.85 -6.99 -19.25
CA PHE A 206 -4.87 -7.03 -20.36
C PHE A 206 -4.92 -5.77 -21.20
N LEU A 207 -6.11 -5.35 -21.57
CA LEU A 207 -6.28 -4.14 -22.37
C LEU A 207 -5.72 -2.90 -21.65
N HIS A 208 -5.99 -2.78 -20.36
CA HIS A 208 -5.46 -1.67 -19.57
C HIS A 208 -3.93 -1.73 -19.46
N ASN A 209 -3.36 -2.90 -19.10
CA ASN A 209 -1.91 -3.10 -19.03
C ASN A 209 -1.23 -2.87 -20.39
N LYS A 210 -1.90 -3.25 -21.49
CA LYS A 210 -1.40 -3.00 -22.85
C LYS A 210 -1.37 -1.51 -23.16
N ALA A 211 -2.41 -0.77 -22.82
CA ALA A 211 -2.44 0.69 -23.00
C ALA A 211 -1.32 1.38 -22.21
N GLU A 212 -1.13 1.03 -20.93
CA GLU A 212 -0.04 1.55 -20.09
C GLU A 212 1.34 1.19 -20.68
N PHE A 213 1.52 -0.02 -21.17
CA PHE A 213 2.79 -0.45 -21.81
C PHE A 213 3.06 0.33 -23.10
N LEU A 214 2.04 0.56 -23.93
CA LEU A 214 2.15 1.39 -25.13
C LEU A 214 2.49 2.84 -24.80
N ILE A 215 1.93 3.40 -23.73
CA ILE A 215 2.29 4.74 -23.23
C ILE A 215 3.79 4.78 -22.85
N LEU A 216 4.28 3.76 -22.13
CA LEU A 216 5.70 3.63 -21.79
C LEU A 216 6.62 3.59 -23.01
N LYS A 217 6.17 2.92 -24.09
CA LYS A 217 6.89 2.83 -25.37
C LYS A 217 6.73 4.09 -26.23
N ASN A 218 6.04 5.12 -25.75
CA ASN A 218 5.67 6.32 -26.51
C ASN A 218 4.82 6.02 -27.78
N GLN A 219 4.12 4.89 -27.79
CA GLN A 219 3.18 4.49 -28.85
C GLN A 219 1.77 5.04 -28.52
N LEU A 220 1.66 6.38 -28.45
CA LEU A 220 0.51 7.06 -27.85
C LEU A 220 -0.79 6.87 -28.64
N GLN A 221 -0.70 6.77 -29.97
CA GLN A 221 -1.89 6.61 -30.84
C GLN A 221 -2.55 5.23 -30.64
N GLU A 222 -1.76 4.18 -30.50
CA GLU A 222 -2.29 2.83 -30.23
C GLU A 222 -2.88 2.75 -28.83
N ALA A 223 -2.24 3.37 -27.84
CA ALA A 223 -2.75 3.47 -26.49
C ALA A 223 -4.09 4.23 -26.46
N GLU A 224 -4.17 5.40 -27.12
CA GLU A 224 -5.39 6.20 -27.24
C GLU A 224 -6.56 5.38 -27.78
N LYS A 225 -6.32 4.61 -28.85
CA LYS A 225 -7.36 3.74 -29.44
C LYS A 225 -7.92 2.71 -28.46
N ILE A 226 -7.04 2.06 -27.69
CA ILE A 226 -7.49 1.08 -26.67
C ILE A 226 -8.29 1.79 -25.58
N LEU A 227 -7.81 2.94 -25.10
CA LEU A 227 -8.43 3.69 -24.02
C LEU A 227 -9.79 4.28 -24.44
N GLU A 228 -9.88 4.85 -25.64
CA GLU A 228 -11.13 5.39 -26.19
C GLU A 228 -12.21 4.30 -26.32
N ASN A 229 -11.85 3.12 -26.83
CA ASN A 229 -12.78 2.01 -26.99
C ASN A 229 -13.31 1.47 -25.64
N ASN A 230 -12.63 1.78 -24.53
CA ASN A 230 -12.96 1.29 -23.19
C ASN A 230 -13.27 2.42 -22.19
N LYS A 231 -13.42 3.67 -22.64
CA LYS A 231 -13.63 4.83 -21.75
C LYS A 231 -14.87 4.81 -20.88
N GLY A 232 -15.80 3.89 -21.14
CA GLY A 232 -16.92 3.58 -20.23
C GLY A 232 -16.49 2.96 -18.90
N ILE A 233 -15.25 2.46 -18.80
CA ILE A 233 -14.68 1.88 -17.59
C ILE A 233 -13.78 2.91 -16.94
N THR A 234 -14.04 3.25 -15.69
CA THR A 234 -13.39 4.34 -14.94
C THR A 234 -11.87 4.36 -15.05
N LYS A 235 -11.19 3.21 -14.93
CA LYS A 235 -9.72 3.18 -15.00
C LYS A 235 -9.18 3.57 -16.38
N PHE A 236 -9.83 3.18 -17.46
CA PHE A 236 -9.45 3.58 -18.82
C PHE A 236 -9.70 5.07 -19.06
N LEU A 237 -10.81 5.58 -18.55
CA LEU A 237 -11.18 6.99 -18.65
C LEU A 237 -10.13 7.87 -17.96
N ILE A 238 -9.72 7.52 -16.75
CA ILE A 238 -8.69 8.26 -16.00
C ILE A 238 -7.34 8.20 -16.74
N THR A 239 -6.96 7.00 -17.24
CA THR A 239 -5.71 6.86 -18.02
C THR A 239 -5.76 7.65 -19.33
N LEU A 240 -6.91 7.75 -19.99
CA LEU A 240 -7.08 8.52 -21.20
C LEU A 240 -6.96 10.04 -20.95
N ILE A 241 -7.60 10.54 -19.88
CA ILE A 241 -7.46 11.93 -19.45
C ILE A 241 -5.97 12.23 -19.18
N ARG A 242 -5.28 11.35 -18.44
CA ARG A 242 -3.85 11.45 -18.16
C ARG A 242 -3.03 11.45 -19.46
N LEU A 243 -3.34 10.57 -20.39
CA LEU A 243 -2.67 10.51 -21.70
C LEU A 243 -2.76 11.84 -22.45
N TYR A 244 -3.94 12.44 -22.55
CA TYR A 244 -4.13 13.70 -23.25
C TYR A 244 -3.34 14.84 -22.62
N PHE A 245 -3.38 14.99 -21.30
CA PHE A 245 -2.58 16.03 -20.65
C PHE A 245 -1.09 15.80 -20.83
N ASN A 246 -0.62 14.57 -20.69
CA ASN A 246 0.79 14.22 -20.77
C ASN A 246 1.35 14.31 -22.19
N SER A 247 0.51 14.15 -23.22
CA SER A 247 0.89 14.31 -24.62
C SER A 247 0.73 15.74 -25.14
N GLY A 248 0.43 16.71 -24.26
CA GLY A 248 0.23 18.11 -24.64
C GLY A 248 -1.12 18.41 -25.30
N GLN A 249 -2.04 17.44 -25.35
CA GLN A 249 -3.39 17.61 -25.91
C GLN A 249 -4.36 18.14 -24.84
N SER A 250 -3.98 19.26 -24.20
CA SER A 250 -4.70 19.81 -23.03
C SER A 250 -6.16 20.13 -23.31
N ASP A 251 -6.50 20.55 -24.53
CA ASP A 251 -7.90 20.86 -24.91
C ASP A 251 -8.76 19.59 -24.86
N LYS A 252 -8.31 18.49 -25.47
CA LYS A 252 -9.00 17.20 -25.40
C LYS A 252 -9.09 16.69 -23.94
N GLY A 253 -8.00 16.84 -23.19
CA GLY A 253 -7.96 16.47 -21.78
C GLY A 253 -9.00 17.22 -20.95
N ASN A 254 -9.11 18.53 -21.13
CA ASN A 254 -10.08 19.39 -20.46
C ASN A 254 -11.53 19.09 -20.88
N GLU A 255 -11.77 18.87 -22.17
CA GLU A 255 -13.08 18.48 -22.67
C GLU A 255 -13.55 17.17 -22.04
N LEU A 256 -12.72 16.12 -22.12
CA LEU A 256 -13.03 14.81 -21.56
C LEU A 256 -13.21 14.86 -20.04
N LEU A 257 -12.37 15.62 -19.35
CA LEU A 257 -12.47 15.85 -17.91
C LEU A 257 -13.82 16.49 -17.53
N ASN A 258 -14.25 17.51 -18.26
CA ASN A 258 -15.52 18.18 -18.01
C ASN A 258 -16.72 17.24 -18.26
N GLN A 259 -16.69 16.47 -19.35
CA GLN A 259 -17.72 15.47 -19.66
C GLN A 259 -17.79 14.36 -18.60
N SER A 260 -16.66 14.06 -17.97
CA SER A 260 -16.54 12.94 -17.02
C SER A 260 -16.86 13.32 -15.56
N ARG A 261 -16.99 14.60 -15.23
CA ARG A 261 -17.18 15.07 -13.83
C ARG A 261 -18.36 14.39 -13.13
N GLU A 262 -19.50 14.27 -13.80
CA GLU A 262 -20.68 13.63 -13.24
C GLU A 262 -20.49 12.10 -13.06
N ILE A 263 -19.82 11.46 -14.01
CA ILE A 263 -19.53 10.02 -13.96
C ILE A 263 -18.55 9.72 -12.82
N LEU A 264 -17.58 10.61 -12.62
CA LEU A 264 -16.48 10.44 -11.66
C LEU A 264 -16.67 11.19 -10.34
N LYS A 265 -17.85 11.79 -10.09
CA LYS A 265 -18.11 12.65 -8.91
C LYS A 265 -17.85 11.98 -7.54
N ASN A 266 -17.91 10.67 -7.47
CA ASN A 266 -17.62 9.89 -6.24
C ASN A 266 -16.27 9.16 -6.30
N ASN A 267 -15.46 9.44 -7.32
CA ASN A 267 -14.16 8.78 -7.47
C ASN A 267 -13.06 9.65 -6.86
N SER A 268 -12.58 9.25 -5.67
CA SER A 268 -11.53 9.95 -4.95
C SER A 268 -10.20 10.00 -5.71
N ASP A 269 -9.87 8.94 -6.46
CA ASP A 269 -8.62 8.86 -7.21
C ASP A 269 -8.61 9.85 -8.36
N PHE A 270 -9.76 10.02 -9.01
CA PHE A 270 -9.93 11.04 -10.05
C PHE A 270 -9.72 12.46 -9.51
N TYR A 271 -10.37 12.80 -8.40
CA TYR A 271 -10.22 14.15 -7.82
C TYR A 271 -8.82 14.37 -7.26
N ASN A 272 -8.18 13.35 -6.69
CA ASN A 272 -6.80 13.45 -6.29
C ASN A 272 -5.88 13.72 -7.49
N TYR A 273 -6.08 13.00 -8.61
CA TYR A 273 -5.34 13.25 -9.85
C TYR A 273 -5.57 14.70 -10.35
N LEU A 274 -6.83 15.18 -10.32
CA LEU A 274 -7.16 16.55 -10.69
C LEU A 274 -6.45 17.58 -9.80
N GLY A 275 -6.34 17.31 -8.50
CA GLY A 275 -5.57 18.12 -7.56
C GLY A 275 -4.10 18.20 -7.95
N LEU A 276 -3.46 17.05 -8.21
CA LEU A 276 -2.06 17.01 -8.66
C LEU A 276 -1.87 17.76 -9.99
N ARG A 277 -2.83 17.67 -10.90
CA ARG A 277 -2.78 18.39 -12.17
C ARG A 277 -2.83 19.91 -11.97
N TYR A 278 -3.74 20.42 -11.15
CA TYR A 278 -3.78 21.85 -10.82
C TYR A 278 -2.50 22.33 -10.14
N LEU A 279 -1.90 21.51 -9.25
CA LEU A 279 -0.62 21.85 -8.65
C LEU A 279 0.50 21.93 -9.68
N TYR A 280 0.54 21.00 -10.64
CA TYR A 280 1.50 20.99 -11.74
C TYR A 280 1.36 22.26 -12.61
N GLU A 281 0.14 22.73 -12.85
CA GLU A 281 -0.16 23.95 -13.60
C GLU A 281 0.06 25.24 -12.81
N GLY A 282 0.44 25.14 -11.53
CA GLY A 282 0.63 26.29 -10.64
C GLY A 282 -0.66 26.88 -10.07
N ASN A 283 -1.81 26.23 -10.31
CA ASN A 283 -3.08 26.61 -9.69
C ASN A 283 -3.18 26.01 -8.29
N PHE A 284 -2.45 26.61 -7.35
CA PHE A 284 -2.32 26.07 -6.00
C PHE A 284 -3.63 26.11 -5.19
N ASP A 285 -4.50 27.11 -5.42
CA ASP A 285 -5.78 27.23 -4.69
C ASP A 285 -6.69 26.02 -4.98
N GLU A 286 -6.96 25.72 -6.25
CA GLU A 286 -7.74 24.54 -6.63
C GLU A 286 -6.95 23.24 -6.38
N GLY A 287 -5.65 23.25 -6.63
CA GLY A 287 -4.79 22.09 -6.44
C GLY A 287 -4.87 21.53 -5.02
N TRP A 288 -4.62 22.35 -4.01
CA TRP A 288 -4.68 21.90 -2.62
C TRP A 288 -6.10 21.55 -2.16
N LYS A 289 -7.12 22.19 -2.70
CA LYS A 289 -8.52 21.82 -2.45
C LYS A 289 -8.84 20.41 -2.92
N TYR A 290 -8.48 20.08 -4.16
CA TYR A 290 -8.72 18.73 -4.70
C TYR A 290 -7.75 17.69 -4.14
N TYR A 291 -6.55 18.06 -3.73
CA TYR A 291 -5.60 17.18 -3.06
C TYR A 291 -6.16 16.58 -1.76
N GLU A 292 -7.17 17.19 -1.14
CA GLU A 292 -7.86 16.64 0.02
C GLU A 292 -8.56 15.30 -0.25
N PHE A 293 -8.85 14.97 -1.51
CA PHE A 293 -9.44 13.67 -1.87
C PHE A 293 -8.47 12.48 -1.72
N ARG A 294 -7.16 12.72 -1.53
CA ARG A 294 -6.17 11.69 -1.18
C ARG A 294 -6.45 11.01 0.16
N LYS A 295 -7.32 11.60 1.01
CA LYS A 295 -7.56 11.16 2.38
C LYS A 295 -7.78 9.66 2.46
N SER A 296 -6.79 9.00 3.01
CA SER A 296 -6.68 7.57 3.05
C SER A 296 -7.38 6.96 4.28
N LYS A 297 -7.38 5.64 4.27
CA LYS A 297 -7.99 4.75 5.27
C LYS A 297 -7.47 4.89 6.72
N LEU A 298 -6.41 5.69 6.96
CA LEU A 298 -5.83 5.92 8.30
C LEU A 298 -6.63 6.89 9.18
N SER A 299 -7.61 7.60 8.63
CA SER A 299 -8.51 8.47 9.39
C SER A 299 -9.29 7.74 10.51
N ASN A 300 -9.20 6.40 10.56
CA ASN A 300 -9.86 5.59 11.57
C ASN A 300 -9.30 5.74 13.00
N TYR A 301 -8.05 6.21 13.16
CA TYR A 301 -7.43 6.32 14.50
C TYR A 301 -7.99 7.47 15.34
N PHE A 302 -8.52 8.50 14.69
CA PHE A 302 -9.01 9.70 15.38
C PHE A 302 -10.44 10.04 14.93
N LYS A 303 -11.32 9.04 14.80
CA LYS A 303 -12.67 9.19 14.21
C LYS A 303 -13.53 10.22 14.93
N ASP A 304 -13.47 10.20 16.26
CA ASP A 304 -14.37 10.97 17.12
C ASP A 304 -13.84 12.39 17.41
N ILE A 305 -12.69 12.75 16.79
CA ILE A 305 -12.09 14.08 16.95
C ILE A 305 -12.46 14.95 15.76
N SER A 306 -12.88 16.19 16.01
CA SER A 306 -13.24 17.16 14.99
C SER A 306 -12.06 17.56 14.13
N GLU A 307 -12.25 17.64 12.81
CA GLU A 307 -11.24 18.19 11.90
C GLU A 307 -11.04 19.69 12.16
N TRP A 308 -9.78 20.12 12.21
CA TRP A 308 -9.45 21.54 12.30
C TRP A 308 -9.73 22.25 10.97
N ASP A 309 -10.38 23.40 11.04
CA ASP A 309 -10.86 24.19 9.89
C ASP A 309 -10.00 25.44 9.59
N GLY A 310 -8.89 25.65 10.31
CA GLY A 310 -8.04 26.83 10.16
C GLY A 310 -8.29 27.93 11.20
N THR A 311 -9.26 27.77 12.10
CA THR A 311 -9.54 28.75 13.15
C THR A 311 -8.41 28.82 14.20
N ASN A 312 -8.37 29.94 14.97
CA ASN A 312 -7.40 30.09 16.04
C ASN A 312 -7.68 29.12 17.19
N ILE A 313 -6.70 28.31 17.53
CA ILE A 313 -6.80 27.23 18.53
C ILE A 313 -5.68 27.32 19.59
N LYS A 314 -5.27 28.55 19.97
CA LYS A 314 -4.10 28.80 20.83
C LYS A 314 -4.04 27.91 22.09
N ASP A 315 -5.16 27.72 22.78
CA ASP A 315 -5.23 26.96 24.03
C ASP A 315 -5.77 25.52 23.86
N LYS A 316 -6.07 25.12 22.62
CA LYS A 316 -6.60 23.82 22.27
C LYS A 316 -5.52 22.86 21.82
N SER A 317 -5.75 21.58 22.09
CA SER A 317 -4.86 20.51 21.66
C SER A 317 -5.21 20.06 20.24
N ILE A 318 -4.20 19.90 19.39
CA ILE A 318 -4.37 19.36 18.05
C ILE A 318 -3.43 18.19 17.80
N VAL A 319 -3.98 17.11 17.25
CA VAL A 319 -3.19 16.00 16.73
C VAL A 319 -3.01 16.14 15.21
N VAL A 320 -1.76 16.22 14.78
CA VAL A 320 -1.36 16.18 13.37
C VAL A 320 -0.90 14.76 13.09
N TYR A 321 -1.56 14.06 12.17
CA TYR A 321 -1.23 12.69 11.88
C TYR A 321 -0.72 12.52 10.44
N ASN A 322 0.24 11.61 10.27
CA ASN A 322 0.71 11.22 8.95
C ASN A 322 -0.25 10.21 8.32
N GLU A 323 -0.67 10.47 7.10
CA GLU A 323 -1.54 9.60 6.30
C GLU A 323 -0.88 9.05 5.03
N GLN A 324 0.32 9.49 4.72
CA GLN A 324 1.04 9.14 3.49
C GLN A 324 2.39 8.48 3.77
N GLY A 325 3.29 8.49 2.77
CA GLY A 325 4.62 7.89 2.86
C GLY A 325 5.59 8.62 3.80
N LEU A 326 6.77 8.02 3.95
CA LEU A 326 7.84 8.62 4.77
C LEU A 326 8.33 9.94 4.18
N GLY A 327 8.41 10.02 2.84
CA GLY A 327 8.80 11.23 2.12
C GLY A 327 7.86 12.39 2.40
N ASP A 328 6.55 12.14 2.36
CA ASP A 328 5.52 13.15 2.65
C ASP A 328 5.62 13.64 4.09
N SER A 329 5.92 12.73 5.05
CA SER A 329 6.12 13.10 6.45
C SER A 329 7.29 14.07 6.62
N ILE A 330 8.38 13.84 5.90
CA ILE A 330 9.56 14.69 5.93
C ILE A 330 9.27 16.01 5.22
N GLN A 331 8.76 15.97 4.00
CA GLN A 331 8.51 17.15 3.17
C GLN A 331 7.52 18.12 3.81
N PHE A 332 6.42 17.61 4.36
CA PHE A 332 5.33 18.43 4.88
C PHE A 332 5.46 18.79 6.34
N SER A 333 6.40 18.21 7.09
CA SER A 333 6.67 18.57 8.49
C SER A 333 6.96 20.05 8.67
N LYS A 334 7.53 20.73 7.67
CA LYS A 334 7.78 22.20 7.71
C LYS A 334 6.53 23.03 8.01
N TYR A 335 5.34 22.52 7.69
CA TYR A 335 4.08 23.20 7.98
C TYR A 335 3.65 23.11 9.46
N LEU A 336 4.37 22.34 10.29
CA LEU A 336 4.22 22.39 11.74
C LEU A 336 4.71 23.72 12.34
N LEU A 337 5.67 24.40 11.68
CA LEU A 337 6.18 25.70 12.14
C LEU A 337 5.07 26.79 12.14
N PRO A 338 4.38 27.05 11.03
CA PRO A 338 3.27 28.00 11.07
C PRO A 338 2.11 27.53 11.97
N LEU A 339 1.85 26.22 12.07
CA LEU A 339 0.85 25.71 13.01
C LEU A 339 1.21 26.03 14.46
N SER A 340 2.50 26.02 14.84
CA SER A 340 2.95 26.36 16.21
C SER A 340 2.69 27.81 16.61
N LYS A 341 2.41 28.69 15.65
CA LYS A 341 1.98 30.07 15.90
C LYS A 341 0.52 30.18 16.30
N VAL A 342 -0.30 29.19 15.94
CA VAL A 342 -1.76 29.19 16.20
C VAL A 342 -2.19 28.17 17.25
N SER A 343 -1.32 27.26 17.68
CA SER A 343 -1.55 26.29 18.77
C SER A 343 -0.28 26.09 19.60
N ASN A 344 -0.48 26.04 20.93
CA ASN A 344 0.60 25.73 21.88
C ASN A 344 0.66 24.25 22.27
N LYS A 345 -0.30 23.43 21.82
CA LYS A 345 -0.45 22.02 22.25
C LYS A 345 -0.58 21.11 21.04
N ILE A 346 0.51 21.00 20.28
CA ILE A 346 0.58 20.18 19.07
C ILE A 346 1.19 18.82 19.40
N THR A 347 0.53 17.76 18.95
CA THR A 347 1.08 16.40 18.94
C THR A 347 1.21 15.96 17.48
N PHE A 348 2.45 15.71 17.03
CA PHE A 348 2.72 15.18 15.69
C PHE A 348 2.91 13.67 15.77
N VAL A 349 2.04 12.93 15.10
CA VAL A 349 2.02 11.47 15.09
C VAL A 349 2.70 10.96 13.84
N VAL A 350 3.81 10.25 14.03
CA VAL A 350 4.66 9.71 12.96
C VAL A 350 4.81 8.20 13.06
N GLN A 351 5.34 7.62 12.01
CA GLN A 351 5.74 6.22 12.00
C GLN A 351 6.99 6.01 12.88
N GLU A 352 7.08 4.83 13.51
CA GLU A 352 8.15 4.48 14.45
C GLU A 352 9.56 4.68 13.86
N ASN A 353 9.75 4.32 12.60
CA ASN A 353 11.04 4.33 11.91
C ASN A 353 11.57 5.71 11.52
N ILE A 354 10.76 6.77 11.69
CA ILE A 354 11.20 8.17 11.43
C ILE A 354 11.03 9.09 12.65
N LYS A 355 10.55 8.56 13.77
CA LYS A 355 10.34 9.37 14.99
C LYS A 355 11.60 10.12 15.41
N ASN A 356 12.76 9.45 15.33
CA ASN A 356 14.03 10.01 15.73
C ASN A 356 14.58 11.10 14.77
N LEU A 357 13.98 11.27 13.59
CA LEU A 357 14.36 12.33 12.65
C LEU A 357 13.88 13.71 13.08
N PHE A 358 12.88 13.78 13.96
CA PHE A 358 12.27 15.05 14.33
C PHE A 358 12.80 15.57 15.66
N LYS A 359 13.07 16.88 15.70
CA LYS A 359 13.49 17.57 16.94
C LYS A 359 12.31 17.65 17.90
N GLU A 360 12.66 17.65 19.17
CA GLU A 360 11.76 18.19 20.18
C GLU A 360 11.63 19.70 20.01
N LEU A 361 10.60 20.10 19.30
CA LEU A 361 10.28 21.50 19.11
C LEU A 361 9.48 22.01 20.33
N LYS A 362 9.71 23.26 20.72
CA LYS A 362 8.83 23.89 21.71
C LYS A 362 7.39 23.79 21.24
N ASN A 363 6.51 23.25 22.09
CA ASN A 363 5.07 23.08 21.86
C ASN A 363 4.67 21.99 20.83
N ILE A 364 5.60 21.12 20.39
CA ILE A 364 5.29 19.98 19.51
C ILE A 364 5.78 18.69 20.16
N ASN A 365 4.84 17.80 20.48
CA ASN A 365 5.17 16.47 21.00
C ASN A 365 5.22 15.47 19.85
N ILE A 366 6.38 14.83 19.66
CA ILE A 366 6.54 13.80 18.63
C ILE A 366 6.18 12.45 19.22
N LYS A 367 5.18 11.79 18.67
CA LYS A 367 4.65 10.50 19.15
C LYS A 367 4.39 9.54 18.01
N THR A 368 4.29 8.26 18.35
CA THR A 368 3.78 7.23 17.44
C THR A 368 2.28 7.01 17.66
N TYR A 369 1.63 6.29 16.73
CA TYR A 369 0.21 5.95 16.86
C TYR A 369 -0.09 5.18 18.16
N ASN A 370 0.79 4.25 18.55
CA ASN A 370 0.61 3.47 19.76
C ASN A 370 0.66 4.33 21.04
N GLU A 371 1.50 5.35 21.06
CA GLU A 371 1.63 6.29 22.17
C GLU A 371 0.45 7.25 22.28
N CYS A 372 -0.34 7.40 21.22
CA CYS A 372 -1.52 8.30 21.17
C CYS A 372 -2.86 7.59 21.28
N LYS A 373 -2.89 6.26 21.29
CA LYS A 373 -4.13 5.45 21.17
C LYS A 373 -5.23 5.83 22.16
N ASN A 374 -4.88 6.26 23.37
CA ASN A 374 -5.83 6.59 24.45
C ASN A 374 -5.80 8.09 24.80
N GLN A 375 -5.24 8.95 23.95
CA GLN A 375 -5.19 10.39 24.20
C GLN A 375 -6.39 11.09 23.58
N ILE A 376 -6.88 12.09 24.29
CA ILE A 376 -7.98 12.96 23.85
C ILE A 376 -7.38 14.25 23.31
N PHE A 377 -7.85 14.68 22.15
CA PHE A 377 -7.47 15.95 21.52
C PHE A 377 -8.72 16.73 21.16
N ASP A 378 -8.64 18.07 21.17
CA ASP A 378 -9.74 18.93 20.75
C ASP A 378 -9.94 18.87 19.23
N TYR A 379 -8.84 18.80 18.48
CA TYR A 379 -8.83 18.79 17.01
C TYR A 379 -7.87 17.76 16.44
N LYS A 380 -8.14 17.39 15.21
CA LYS A 380 -7.21 16.59 14.38
C LYS A 380 -7.01 17.25 13.02
N ILE A 381 -5.87 16.98 12.39
CA ILE A 381 -5.63 17.27 10.97
C ILE A 381 -4.61 16.30 10.41
N SER A 382 -4.76 15.90 9.15
CA SER A 382 -3.70 15.18 8.46
C SER A 382 -2.57 16.13 8.07
N LEU A 383 -1.32 15.66 8.11
CA LEU A 383 -0.14 16.47 7.83
C LEU A 383 -0.20 17.15 6.46
N GLY A 384 -0.57 16.39 5.42
CA GLY A 384 -0.72 16.94 4.07
C GLY A 384 -1.86 17.95 3.92
N SER A 385 -2.82 18.02 4.86
CA SER A 385 -3.90 19.01 4.83
C SER A 385 -3.48 20.35 5.43
N LEU A 386 -2.37 20.43 6.17
CA LEU A 386 -1.82 21.71 6.66
C LEU A 386 -1.46 22.65 5.51
N ILE A 387 -1.06 22.07 4.38
CA ILE A 387 -0.61 22.83 3.20
C ILE A 387 -1.68 23.83 2.74
N LYS A 388 -2.95 23.43 2.69
CA LYS A 388 -4.04 24.30 2.22
C LYS A 388 -4.21 25.57 3.04
N PHE A 389 -3.75 25.57 4.31
CA PHE A 389 -3.80 26.73 5.18
C PHE A 389 -2.54 27.59 5.11
N PHE A 390 -1.38 26.95 4.84
CA PHE A 390 -0.07 27.59 5.02
C PHE A 390 0.79 27.65 3.76
N TYR A 391 0.32 27.21 2.58
CA TYR A 391 1.17 27.16 1.37
C TYR A 391 1.60 28.55 0.87
N LYS A 392 0.89 29.62 1.24
CA LYS A 392 1.25 31.02 0.93
C LYS A 392 2.27 31.61 1.91
N GLU A 393 2.49 30.98 3.05
CA GLU A 393 3.48 31.45 4.02
C GLU A 393 4.89 31.16 3.55
N LYS A 394 5.76 32.18 3.65
CA LYS A 394 7.20 31.97 3.46
C LYS A 394 7.74 31.24 4.69
N ILE A 395 8.01 29.95 4.54
CA ILE A 395 8.70 29.16 5.55
C ILE A 395 10.20 29.30 5.26
N ASN A 396 10.95 29.78 6.25
CA ASN A 396 12.39 29.95 6.11
C ASN A 396 13.05 28.58 5.91
N SER A 397 13.80 28.40 4.81
CA SER A 397 14.47 27.13 4.48
C SER A 397 15.57 26.74 5.46
N GLU A 398 16.07 27.71 6.26
CA GLU A 398 17.10 27.48 7.27
C GLU A 398 16.54 26.81 8.54
N GLU A 399 15.23 26.86 8.76
CA GLU A 399 14.58 26.23 9.89
C GLU A 399 14.21 24.77 9.56
N SER A 400 15.18 23.88 9.51
CA SER A 400 14.90 22.44 9.36
C SER A 400 14.30 21.86 10.64
N LEU A 401 13.21 21.10 10.52
CA LEU A 401 12.63 20.30 11.60
C LEU A 401 13.33 18.95 11.78
N ILE A 402 14.25 18.62 10.88
CA ILE A 402 14.98 17.36 10.93
C ILE A 402 16.23 17.55 11.73
N GLU A 403 16.34 16.79 12.80
CA GLU A 403 17.53 16.72 13.63
C GLU A 403 18.45 15.60 13.17
N LEU A 404 19.76 15.91 13.13
CA LEU A 404 20.76 14.88 12.94
C LEU A 404 20.88 14.07 14.23
N ASN A 405 20.40 12.84 14.21
CA ASN A 405 20.56 11.94 15.34
C ASN A 405 21.98 11.36 15.35
N TYR A 406 22.84 11.99 16.17
CA TYR A 406 24.26 11.64 16.26
C TYR A 406 24.58 10.38 17.07
N LYS A 407 23.60 9.61 17.55
CA LYS A 407 23.86 8.48 18.45
C LYS A 407 24.59 7.29 17.79
N ASN A 408 24.43 7.10 16.46
CA ASN A 408 25.10 6.02 15.72
C ASN A 408 26.19 6.53 14.77
N LYS A 409 26.80 7.64 15.11
CA LYS A 409 27.65 8.49 14.27
C LYS A 409 28.94 7.83 13.77
N ILE A 410 29.57 7.02 14.60
CA ILE A 410 31.01 6.69 14.44
C ILE A 410 31.26 5.69 13.29
N GLU A 411 30.40 4.71 13.09
CA GLU A 411 30.63 3.65 12.10
C GLU A 411 30.43 4.12 10.66
N LEU A 412 29.43 4.98 10.43
CA LEU A 412 29.15 5.53 9.11
C LEU A 412 30.11 6.66 8.72
N GLU A 413 30.57 7.45 9.67
CA GLU A 413 31.55 8.50 9.41
C GLU A 413 32.90 7.93 8.98
N ASN A 414 33.31 6.78 9.51
CA ASN A 414 34.53 6.07 9.10
C ASN A 414 34.51 5.57 7.65
N LYS A 415 33.34 5.55 7.00
CA LYS A 415 33.20 5.17 5.59
C LYS A 415 33.44 6.33 4.63
N ILE A 416 33.56 7.57 5.13
CA ILE A 416 33.69 8.76 4.28
C ILE A 416 35.19 9.06 4.06
N ASP A 417 35.57 9.05 2.81
CA ASP A 417 36.88 9.50 2.37
C ASP A 417 36.76 10.92 1.82
N PHE A 418 37.22 11.89 2.60
CA PHE A 418 37.19 13.30 2.21
C PHE A 418 38.22 13.71 1.15
N SER A 419 39.07 12.79 0.68
CA SER A 419 39.99 13.03 -0.43
C SER A 419 39.29 13.08 -1.79
N LYS A 420 38.06 12.58 -1.87
CA LYS A 420 37.25 12.54 -3.07
C LYS A 420 35.85 13.09 -2.81
N LYS A 421 35.12 13.37 -3.91
CA LYS A 421 33.69 13.68 -3.81
C LYS A 421 32.90 12.45 -3.36
N ASN A 422 32.00 12.66 -2.41
CA ASN A 422 31.15 11.62 -1.82
C ASN A 422 29.72 11.81 -2.33
N ILE A 423 29.23 10.87 -3.13
CA ILE A 423 27.96 10.96 -3.85
C ILE A 423 27.02 9.84 -3.38
N GLY A 424 25.88 10.21 -2.84
CA GLY A 424 24.80 9.28 -2.52
C GLY A 424 23.95 8.98 -3.75
N LEU A 425 23.57 7.71 -3.94
CA LEU A 425 22.77 7.28 -5.07
C LEU A 425 21.54 6.48 -4.65
N VAL A 426 20.36 6.86 -5.20
CA VAL A 426 19.10 6.15 -5.07
C VAL A 426 18.44 6.07 -6.43
N TRP A 427 18.30 4.88 -6.97
CA TRP A 427 17.82 4.67 -8.36
C TRP A 427 16.43 4.03 -8.46
N SER A 428 15.88 3.53 -7.35
CA SER A 428 14.53 2.99 -7.34
C SER A 428 13.80 3.27 -6.04
N GLY A 429 12.49 3.36 -6.14
CA GLY A 429 11.60 3.40 -4.98
C GLY A 429 11.24 2.01 -4.46
N SER A 430 10.24 1.92 -3.57
CA SER A 430 9.64 0.65 -3.17
C SER A 430 9.01 -0.03 -4.39
N PHE A 431 9.25 -1.32 -4.56
CA PHE A 431 8.82 -2.09 -5.75
C PHE A 431 7.32 -1.98 -6.05
N LEU A 432 6.49 -1.90 -5.02
CA LEU A 432 5.04 -1.70 -5.14
C LEU A 432 4.61 -0.26 -4.79
N GLY A 433 5.53 0.68 -4.86
CA GLY A 433 5.22 2.07 -4.61
C GLY A 433 4.30 2.68 -5.68
N PRO A 434 3.62 3.78 -5.38
CA PRO A 434 2.85 4.50 -6.37
C PRO A 434 3.77 4.95 -7.52
N ASN A 435 3.23 4.98 -8.72
CA ASN A 435 3.95 5.34 -9.95
C ASN A 435 5.14 4.43 -10.33
N GLU A 436 5.22 3.22 -9.77
CA GLU A 436 6.12 2.21 -10.32
C GLU A 436 5.51 1.55 -11.57
N PRO A 437 6.32 1.22 -12.58
CA PRO A 437 7.78 1.34 -12.63
C PRO A 437 8.33 2.67 -13.16
N TYR A 438 7.51 3.70 -13.30
CA TYR A 438 7.86 4.96 -14.01
C TYR A 438 8.91 5.81 -13.29
N ARG A 439 8.93 5.81 -11.95
CA ARG A 439 9.88 6.60 -11.15
C ARG A 439 11.22 5.90 -10.91
N SER A 440 11.31 4.59 -11.16
CA SER A 440 12.54 3.82 -10.91
C SER A 440 13.37 3.65 -12.18
N ILE A 441 14.68 3.91 -12.07
CA ILE A 441 15.64 3.90 -13.16
C ILE A 441 16.52 2.65 -13.01
N PRO A 442 16.77 1.85 -14.07
CA PRO A 442 17.73 0.77 -13.99
C PRO A 442 19.12 1.29 -13.60
N LEU A 443 19.78 0.59 -12.67
CA LEU A 443 21.11 1.01 -12.17
C LEU A 443 22.15 1.16 -13.27
N ASN A 444 22.09 0.34 -14.32
CA ASN A 444 23.01 0.40 -15.46
C ASN A 444 22.93 1.73 -16.26
N CYS A 445 21.84 2.49 -16.13
CA CYS A 445 21.73 3.83 -16.73
C CYS A 445 22.72 4.82 -16.09
N PHE A 446 23.17 4.57 -14.88
CA PHE A 446 24.12 5.41 -14.14
C PHE A 446 25.60 5.07 -14.46
N ARG A 447 25.91 4.13 -15.35
CA ARG A 447 27.27 3.68 -15.63
C ARG A 447 28.27 4.79 -15.91
N LYS A 448 27.86 5.86 -16.62
CA LYS A 448 28.73 7.01 -16.92
C LYS A 448 29.05 7.84 -15.66
N ILE A 449 28.08 8.00 -14.78
CA ILE A 449 28.26 8.69 -13.50
C ILE A 449 29.16 7.86 -12.59
N LEU A 450 28.90 6.55 -12.51
CA LEU A 450 29.68 5.61 -11.69
C LEU A 450 31.13 5.40 -12.16
N SER A 451 31.47 5.84 -13.37
CA SER A 451 32.86 5.83 -13.85
C SER A 451 33.68 7.06 -13.44
N LEU A 452 33.07 8.05 -12.81
CA LEU A 452 33.78 9.23 -12.31
C LEU A 452 34.67 8.90 -11.11
N ASN A 453 35.73 9.70 -10.91
CA ASN A 453 36.61 9.55 -9.75
C ASN A 453 35.96 10.15 -8.49
N ALA A 454 35.00 9.42 -7.93
CA ALA A 454 34.25 9.77 -6.73
C ALA A 454 33.96 8.52 -5.90
N ASN A 455 33.58 8.72 -4.64
CA ASN A 455 33.04 7.65 -3.80
C ASN A 455 31.53 7.62 -3.96
N PHE A 456 30.96 6.46 -4.23
CA PHE A 456 29.52 6.29 -4.41
C PHE A 456 28.92 5.46 -3.28
N TYR A 457 27.89 5.98 -2.65
CA TYR A 457 27.16 5.38 -1.54
C TYR A 457 25.77 4.95 -2.03
N ALA A 458 25.51 3.66 -2.03
CA ALA A 458 24.19 3.13 -2.31
C ALA A 458 23.30 3.34 -1.08
N LEU A 459 22.46 4.36 -1.13
CA LEU A 459 21.50 4.66 -0.05
C LEU A 459 20.21 3.86 -0.18
N GLN A 460 20.15 2.99 -1.19
CA GLN A 460 19.01 2.17 -1.56
C GLN A 460 18.82 1.05 -0.53
N ASN A 461 17.69 1.03 0.20
CA ASN A 461 17.44 -0.05 1.17
C ASN A 461 17.05 -1.37 0.50
N GLU A 462 16.53 -1.35 -0.72
CA GLU A 462 16.10 -2.55 -1.43
C GLU A 462 16.62 -2.48 -2.87
N VAL A 463 17.54 -3.38 -3.21
CA VAL A 463 18.02 -3.51 -4.59
C VAL A 463 17.11 -4.48 -5.33
N TRP A 464 16.48 -3.99 -6.40
CA TRP A 464 15.58 -4.82 -7.17
C TRP A 464 16.31 -5.94 -7.90
N GLU A 465 15.64 -7.06 -8.10
CA GLU A 465 16.19 -8.26 -8.71
C GLU A 465 16.84 -8.00 -10.10
N ARG A 466 16.29 -7.06 -10.87
CA ARG A 466 16.83 -6.65 -12.18
C ARG A 466 18.21 -5.98 -12.09
N ASP A 467 18.48 -5.30 -10.98
CA ASP A 467 19.71 -4.50 -10.79
C ASP A 467 20.76 -5.25 -9.96
N LEU A 468 20.40 -6.38 -9.32
CA LEU A 468 21.19 -7.06 -8.31
C LEU A 468 22.55 -7.57 -8.86
N GLU A 469 22.57 -8.12 -10.07
CA GLU A 469 23.79 -8.63 -10.68
C GLU A 469 24.77 -7.49 -10.99
N TYR A 470 24.27 -6.41 -11.60
CA TYR A 470 25.07 -5.24 -11.90
C TYR A 470 25.53 -4.53 -10.62
N PHE A 471 24.68 -4.40 -9.62
CA PHE A 471 25.02 -3.85 -8.31
C PHE A 471 26.20 -4.58 -7.66
N LYS A 472 26.20 -5.92 -7.68
CA LYS A 472 27.28 -6.74 -7.13
C LYS A 472 28.59 -6.61 -7.90
N SER A 473 28.55 -6.21 -9.16
CA SER A 473 29.75 -5.99 -9.98
C SER A 473 30.40 -4.63 -9.77
N LEU A 474 29.75 -3.73 -9.04
CA LEU A 474 30.22 -2.36 -8.78
C LEU A 474 30.89 -2.24 -7.41
N ASN A 475 31.83 -1.31 -7.30
CA ASN A 475 32.45 -0.96 -6.03
C ASN A 475 31.66 0.19 -5.35
N LEU A 476 30.41 -0.11 -4.98
CA LEU A 476 29.55 0.83 -4.24
C LEU A 476 29.64 0.56 -2.73
N ILE A 477 29.66 1.62 -1.94
CA ILE A 477 29.56 1.51 -0.50
C ILE A 477 28.07 1.28 -0.16
N ASP A 478 27.73 0.05 0.20
CA ASP A 478 26.34 -0.33 0.51
C ASP A 478 25.92 0.21 1.88
N CYS A 479 24.88 1.05 1.88
CA CYS A 479 24.26 1.65 3.04
C CYS A 479 22.80 1.26 3.21
N GLY A 480 22.31 0.27 2.46
CA GLY A 480 20.89 -0.12 2.44
C GLY A 480 20.35 -0.74 3.73
N ASN A 481 21.23 -1.21 4.62
CA ASN A 481 20.83 -1.81 5.91
C ASN A 481 20.58 -0.78 7.02
N TYR A 482 20.91 0.49 6.80
CA TYR A 482 20.75 1.53 7.79
C TYR A 482 19.33 2.12 7.78
N LYS A 483 18.84 2.50 8.96
CA LYS A 483 17.57 3.22 9.11
C LYS A 483 17.69 4.66 8.62
N LEU A 484 16.57 5.31 8.36
CA LEU A 484 16.54 6.68 7.85
C LEU A 484 17.20 7.69 8.81
N ASP A 485 17.05 7.51 10.11
CA ASP A 485 17.68 8.33 11.13
C ASP A 485 19.22 8.13 11.20
N GLU A 486 19.69 6.93 10.90
CA GLU A 486 21.13 6.63 10.78
C GLU A 486 21.68 7.20 9.46
N LEU A 487 20.95 7.02 8.36
CA LEU A 487 21.30 7.58 7.04
C LEU A 487 21.36 9.11 7.05
N SER A 488 20.57 9.80 7.88
CA SER A 488 20.60 11.27 7.96
C SER A 488 21.99 11.79 8.32
N SER A 489 22.70 11.11 9.22
CA SER A 489 24.08 11.47 9.63
C SER A 489 25.07 11.26 8.49
N LEU A 490 24.96 10.18 7.73
CA LEU A 490 25.79 9.95 6.55
C LEU A 490 25.49 10.99 5.46
N ILE A 491 24.21 11.18 5.13
CA ILE A 491 23.78 12.12 4.09
C ILE A 491 24.28 13.53 4.37
N SER A 492 24.28 13.98 5.63
CA SER A 492 24.78 15.31 6.00
C SER A 492 26.26 15.55 5.71
N LYS A 493 27.02 14.52 5.34
CA LYS A 493 28.45 14.58 5.01
C LYS A 493 28.73 14.32 3.53
N LEU A 494 27.71 14.04 2.74
CA LEU A 494 27.86 13.86 1.30
C LEU A 494 27.94 15.20 0.59
N ASP A 495 28.64 15.24 -0.54
CA ASP A 495 28.71 16.42 -1.40
C ASP A 495 27.47 16.54 -2.30
N LEU A 496 26.85 15.40 -2.66
CA LEU A 496 25.72 15.35 -3.57
C LEU A 496 24.89 14.09 -3.29
N VAL A 497 23.57 14.21 -3.41
CA VAL A 497 22.66 13.06 -3.48
C VAL A 497 21.93 13.07 -4.83
N ILE A 498 22.06 11.99 -5.60
CA ILE A 498 21.32 11.77 -6.83
C ILE A 498 20.24 10.73 -6.54
N THR A 499 18.98 11.09 -6.67
CA THR A 499 17.87 10.22 -6.26
C THR A 499 16.67 10.34 -7.18
N CYS A 500 15.99 9.23 -7.43
CA CYS A 500 14.63 9.28 -7.95
C CYS A 500 13.66 9.76 -6.84
N ASP A 501 12.39 9.95 -7.18
CA ASP A 501 11.35 10.43 -6.25
C ASP A 501 11.11 9.43 -5.11
N THR A 502 11.81 9.62 -4.00
CA THR A 502 11.78 8.77 -2.80
C THR A 502 11.85 9.61 -1.53
N SER A 503 11.67 8.98 -0.36
CA SER A 503 11.85 9.64 0.93
C SER A 503 13.25 10.24 1.12
N LEU A 504 14.27 9.70 0.45
CA LEU A 504 15.63 10.18 0.52
C LEU A 504 15.84 11.50 -0.25
N LEU A 505 15.04 11.77 -1.28
CA LEU A 505 14.99 13.09 -1.93
C LEU A 505 14.64 14.18 -0.89
N HIS A 506 13.57 13.95 -0.16
CA HIS A 506 13.09 14.90 0.85
C HIS A 506 14.03 14.99 2.06
N LEU A 507 14.61 13.86 2.47
CA LEU A 507 15.57 13.84 3.58
C LEU A 507 16.83 14.64 3.25
N ALA A 508 17.48 14.36 2.11
CA ALA A 508 18.69 15.05 1.70
C ALA A 508 18.45 16.57 1.51
N SER A 509 17.34 16.92 0.86
CA SER A 509 16.97 18.34 0.68
C SER A 509 16.69 19.04 2.02
N SER A 510 16.06 18.36 2.99
CA SER A 510 15.79 18.91 4.32
C SER A 510 17.06 19.07 5.17
N LEU A 511 18.14 18.37 4.82
CA LEU A 511 19.47 18.50 5.43
C LEU A 511 20.36 19.53 4.73
N ASN A 512 19.81 20.28 3.76
CA ASN A 512 20.52 21.27 2.94
C ASN A 512 21.72 20.67 2.16
N ILE A 513 21.64 19.40 1.78
CA ILE A 513 22.62 18.76 0.90
C ILE A 513 22.23 18.98 -0.55
N GLU A 514 23.20 19.28 -1.40
CA GLU A 514 22.95 19.37 -2.84
C GLU A 514 22.29 18.07 -3.32
N THR A 515 21.10 18.21 -3.92
CA THR A 515 20.26 17.05 -4.26
C THR A 515 19.72 17.17 -5.67
N TRP A 516 20.02 16.17 -6.51
CA TRP A 516 19.49 16.06 -7.86
C TRP A 516 18.34 15.05 -7.86
N GLY A 517 17.12 15.57 -7.91
CA GLY A 517 15.92 14.76 -8.02
C GLY A 517 15.63 14.39 -9.46
N ILE A 518 15.62 13.08 -9.77
CA ILE A 518 15.21 12.57 -11.07
C ILE A 518 13.72 12.22 -10.96
N LEU A 519 12.89 13.11 -11.48
CA LEU A 519 11.44 13.02 -11.37
C LEU A 519 10.84 12.41 -12.63
N CYS A 520 9.70 11.74 -12.48
CA CYS A 520 8.87 11.38 -13.62
C CYS A 520 8.43 12.64 -14.35
N LEU A 521 8.40 12.59 -15.69
CA LEU A 521 7.84 13.67 -16.49
C LEU A 521 6.36 13.90 -16.17
N TYR A 522 5.69 12.88 -15.63
CA TYR A 522 4.25 12.86 -15.37
C TYR A 522 3.99 12.52 -13.90
N PRO A 523 3.17 13.34 -13.18
CA PRO A 523 2.81 13.08 -11.80
C PRO A 523 1.92 11.86 -11.61
#